data_c9cc6e91c148fd8dde169096473f5999
#
_entry.id   c9cc6e91c148fd8dde169096473f5999
#
_cell.length_a   1.000
_cell.length_b   1.000
_cell.length_c   1.000
_cell.angle_alpha   90.00
_cell.angle_beta   90.00
_cell.angle_gamma   90.00
#
_symmetry.space_group_name_H-M   'P 1'
#
loop_
_entity.id
_entity.type
_entity.pdbx_description
1 polymer ?
#
loop_
_entity_poly.entity_id
_entity_poly.type
_entity_poly.pdbx_seq_one_letter_code
_entity_poly.pdbx_strand_id
1 'polypeptide(L)'
;MRLKTLTVQAGNVLIGGGNPIVVQTMCNTHTSDVEASVAQCIRLSKAGAQMIRLTVPSMNQVESLKEIKTRLRSEGIYTPLVADVHFSSEIAIAVAEVVEKVRINPGNFHKDHEKAKEKFAELVKVCKEKGTAIRIGLNHGSLGERITNLYGNTPLAMKEAVMEWLQMCVENDFYNVVVSLKASNTIVMVEAYRLLSKAMEEMGKVFPLHLGVTEAGNGDAGRIKSAVGISALLSDGIGNTIRVSLTEDPECEIPVAQYIADR
;
A
#
# COMPACT_ATOMS: atom_id res chain seq x y z
N MET A 1 -0.08 -0.19 23.82
CA MET A 1 1.17 -0.88 23.38
C MET A 1 1.01 -1.14 21.89
N ARG A 2 2.03 -0.90 21.04
CA ARG A 2 1.92 -1.16 19.59
C ARG A 2 1.86 -2.67 19.32
N LEU A 3 1.01 -3.05 18.36
CA LEU A 3 0.91 -4.41 17.85
C LEU A 3 2.28 -4.87 17.32
N LYS A 4 2.76 -6.02 17.78
CA LYS A 4 4.04 -6.58 17.34
C LYS A 4 3.87 -7.18 15.95
N THR A 5 4.48 -6.57 14.95
CA THR A 5 4.43 -7.03 13.56
C THR A 5 5.78 -7.57 13.10
N LEU A 6 5.76 -8.30 12.00
CA LEU A 6 6.96 -8.59 11.22
C LEU A 6 7.61 -7.28 10.75
N THR A 7 8.90 -7.33 10.42
CA THR A 7 9.60 -6.22 9.76
C THR A 7 9.61 -6.46 8.26
N VAL A 8 9.17 -5.46 7.50
CA VAL A 8 9.18 -5.46 6.04
C VAL A 8 10.20 -4.44 5.57
N GLN A 9 11.01 -4.83 4.59
CA GLN A 9 11.98 -3.95 3.97
C GLN A 9 11.54 -3.55 2.57
N ALA A 10 11.48 -2.25 2.31
CA ALA A 10 11.27 -1.68 0.98
C ALA A 10 12.41 -0.71 0.66
N GLY A 11 13.41 -1.17 -0.08
CA GLY A 11 14.65 -0.45 -0.29
C GLY A 11 15.38 -0.17 1.02
N ASN A 12 15.60 1.09 1.33
CA ASN A 12 16.25 1.56 2.56
C ASN A 12 15.26 1.84 3.72
N VAL A 13 13.98 1.54 3.55
CA VAL A 13 12.92 1.81 4.55
C VAL A 13 12.47 0.51 5.21
N LEU A 14 12.47 0.49 6.54
CA LEU A 14 11.95 -0.60 7.37
C LEU A 14 10.55 -0.25 7.88
N ILE A 15 9.59 -1.15 7.71
CA ILE A 15 8.19 -0.98 8.07
C ILE A 15 7.81 -2.06 9.10
N GLY A 16 7.21 -1.67 10.21
CA GLY A 16 6.84 -2.61 11.28
C GLY A 16 8.02 -2.99 12.18
N GLY A 17 7.91 -4.09 12.93
CA GLY A 17 8.98 -4.59 13.80
C GLY A 17 9.44 -3.60 14.89
N GLY A 18 8.59 -2.64 15.29
CA GLY A 18 8.96 -1.60 16.25
C GLY A 18 9.59 -0.34 15.65
N ASN A 19 9.84 -0.30 14.34
CA ASN A 19 10.33 0.90 13.65
C ASN A 19 9.31 2.05 13.70
N PRO A 20 9.74 3.31 13.50
CA PRO A 20 8.83 4.46 13.38
C PRO A 20 7.76 4.27 12.29
N ILE A 21 6.64 4.99 12.43
CA ILE A 21 5.58 4.97 11.42
C ILE A 21 6.09 5.65 10.15
N VAL A 22 5.98 4.97 9.02
CA VAL A 22 6.47 5.46 7.72
C VAL A 22 5.40 6.29 7.02
N VAL A 23 5.75 7.49 6.59
CA VAL A 23 4.89 8.37 5.80
C VAL A 23 5.10 8.10 4.31
N GLN A 24 4.04 7.62 3.66
CA GLN A 24 3.97 7.42 2.22
C GLN A 24 3.06 8.48 1.59
N THR A 25 3.43 8.97 0.41
CA THR A 25 2.57 9.80 -0.45
C THR A 25 2.39 9.16 -1.82
N MET A 26 1.71 9.85 -2.73
CA MET A 26 1.44 9.36 -4.08
C MET A 26 1.46 10.53 -5.07
N CYS A 27 2.13 10.34 -6.20
CA CYS A 27 2.08 11.28 -7.31
C CYS A 27 0.65 11.38 -7.89
N ASN A 28 0.29 12.55 -8.34
CA ASN A 28 -0.91 12.82 -9.12
C ASN A 28 -0.60 13.08 -10.61
N THR A 29 0.68 13.02 -11.00
CA THR A 29 1.12 13.03 -12.40
C THR A 29 0.84 11.71 -13.09
N HIS A 30 0.68 11.74 -14.41
CA HIS A 30 0.69 10.51 -15.21
C HIS A 30 2.10 9.94 -15.29
N THR A 31 2.27 8.67 -15.00
CA THR A 31 3.60 8.01 -15.02
C THR A 31 4.24 8.02 -16.41
N SER A 32 3.44 8.10 -17.48
CA SER A 32 3.93 8.30 -18.84
C SER A 32 4.57 9.68 -19.09
N ASP A 33 4.24 10.67 -18.26
CA ASP A 33 4.93 11.97 -18.25
C ASP A 33 6.12 11.88 -17.27
N VAL A 34 7.24 11.42 -17.80
CA VAL A 34 8.46 11.17 -17.02
C VAL A 34 8.99 12.48 -16.39
N GLU A 35 8.99 13.58 -17.17
CA GLU A 35 9.47 14.88 -16.68
C GLU A 35 8.67 15.37 -15.47
N ALA A 36 7.36 15.43 -15.61
CA ALA A 36 6.47 15.88 -14.55
C ALA A 36 6.56 14.95 -13.32
N SER A 37 6.64 13.62 -13.54
CA SER A 37 6.72 12.64 -12.47
C SER A 37 8.05 12.71 -11.71
N VAL A 38 9.18 12.89 -12.39
CA VAL A 38 10.48 13.09 -11.75
C VAL A 38 10.47 14.38 -10.93
N ALA A 39 10.01 15.49 -11.51
CA ALA A 39 9.92 16.76 -10.80
C ALA A 39 9.04 16.67 -9.56
N GLN A 40 7.90 15.99 -9.63
CA GLN A 40 7.02 15.78 -8.49
C GLN A 40 7.66 14.88 -7.43
N CYS A 41 8.27 13.76 -7.81
CA CYS A 41 8.98 12.88 -6.87
C CYS A 41 10.09 13.61 -6.10
N ILE A 42 10.83 14.50 -6.77
CA ILE A 42 11.86 15.34 -6.12
C ILE A 42 11.22 16.25 -5.07
N ARG A 43 10.12 16.95 -5.41
CA ARG A 43 9.41 17.82 -4.46
C ARG A 43 8.88 17.03 -3.27
N LEU A 44 8.23 15.88 -3.51
CA LEU A 44 7.69 15.02 -2.47
C LEU A 44 8.79 14.47 -1.54
N SER A 45 9.91 14.05 -2.10
CA SER A 45 11.08 13.61 -1.31
C SER A 45 11.60 14.73 -0.42
N LYS A 46 11.77 15.94 -0.98
CA LYS A 46 12.22 17.14 -0.23
C LYS A 46 11.23 17.58 0.85
N ALA A 47 9.94 17.35 0.63
CA ALA A 47 8.89 17.61 1.62
C ALA A 47 8.87 16.58 2.77
N GLY A 48 9.66 15.50 2.69
CA GLY A 48 9.81 14.51 3.74
C GLY A 48 9.03 13.21 3.53
N ALA A 49 8.55 12.94 2.31
CA ALA A 49 7.98 11.64 1.99
C ALA A 49 9.04 10.53 2.10
N GLN A 50 8.74 9.50 2.88
CA GLN A 50 9.64 8.36 3.04
C GLN A 50 9.43 7.28 1.98
N MET A 51 8.29 7.29 1.30
CA MET A 51 7.98 6.44 0.15
C MET A 51 7.06 7.20 -0.81
N ILE A 52 7.25 7.01 -2.11
CA ILE A 52 6.44 7.67 -3.14
C ILE A 52 5.79 6.64 -4.06
N ARG A 53 4.47 6.72 -4.22
CA ARG A 53 3.69 5.80 -5.06
C ARG A 53 3.35 6.44 -6.39
N LEU A 54 3.53 5.67 -7.48
CA LEU A 54 3.13 6.01 -8.84
C LEU A 54 2.17 4.94 -9.35
N THR A 55 1.14 5.35 -10.11
CA THR A 55 0.20 4.42 -10.74
C THR A 55 0.78 3.89 -12.04
N VAL A 56 0.69 2.57 -12.26
CA VAL A 56 1.20 1.92 -13.48
C VAL A 56 0.07 1.09 -14.12
N PRO A 57 -0.79 1.71 -14.94
CA PRO A 57 -1.96 1.04 -15.52
C PRO A 57 -1.66 0.22 -16.78
N SER A 58 -0.48 0.37 -17.41
CA SER A 58 -0.14 -0.32 -18.66
C SER A 58 1.34 -0.70 -18.73
N MET A 59 1.65 -1.70 -19.58
CA MET A 59 3.04 -2.16 -19.79
C MET A 59 3.98 -1.07 -20.30
N ASN A 60 3.49 -0.15 -21.14
CA ASN A 60 4.31 0.96 -21.64
C ASN A 60 4.81 1.86 -20.51
N GLN A 61 4.08 1.96 -19.41
CA GLN A 61 4.47 2.78 -18.26
C GLN A 61 5.48 2.07 -17.34
N VAL A 62 5.74 0.80 -17.52
CA VAL A 62 6.85 0.10 -16.85
C VAL A 62 8.19 0.69 -17.28
N GLU A 63 8.36 0.97 -18.57
CA GLU A 63 9.57 1.62 -19.08
C GLU A 63 9.68 3.08 -18.58
N SER A 64 8.57 3.82 -18.58
CA SER A 64 8.53 5.16 -17.97
C SER A 64 8.95 5.13 -16.49
N LEU A 65 8.49 4.14 -15.74
CA LEU A 65 8.84 3.96 -14.32
C LEU A 65 10.35 3.66 -14.13
N LYS A 66 10.94 2.86 -15.01
CA LYS A 66 12.40 2.60 -15.01
C LYS A 66 13.19 3.89 -15.25
N GLU A 67 12.75 4.68 -16.22
CA GLU A 67 13.38 5.96 -16.52
C GLU A 67 13.24 6.94 -15.35
N ILE A 68 12.04 7.08 -14.78
CA ILE A 68 11.79 7.91 -13.58
C ILE A 68 12.77 7.50 -12.45
N LYS A 69 12.86 6.21 -12.15
CA LYS A 69 13.76 5.71 -11.12
C LYS A 69 15.21 6.05 -11.42
N THR A 70 15.68 5.82 -12.63
CA THR A 70 17.06 6.09 -13.05
C THR A 70 17.39 7.57 -12.89
N ARG A 71 16.52 8.46 -13.33
CA ARG A 71 16.70 9.91 -13.22
C ARG A 71 16.70 10.38 -11.75
N LEU A 72 15.80 9.86 -10.92
CA LEU A 72 15.81 10.17 -9.49
C LEU A 72 17.14 9.75 -8.83
N ARG A 73 17.68 8.58 -9.18
CA ARG A 73 18.96 8.11 -8.62
C ARG A 73 20.13 8.99 -9.09
N SER A 74 20.12 9.49 -10.33
CA SER A 74 21.12 10.44 -10.83
C SER A 74 21.07 11.79 -10.12
N GLU A 75 19.89 12.20 -9.63
CA GLU A 75 19.69 13.40 -8.79
C GLU A 75 19.97 13.16 -7.30
N GLY A 76 20.46 11.97 -6.92
CA GLY A 76 20.72 11.61 -5.52
C GLY A 76 19.46 11.35 -4.68
N ILE A 77 18.31 11.16 -5.30
CA ILE A 77 17.05 10.85 -4.62
C ILE A 77 16.90 9.33 -4.51
N TYR A 78 16.99 8.80 -3.30
CA TYR A 78 16.88 7.37 -3.00
C TYR A 78 15.59 6.97 -2.28
N THR A 79 14.61 7.86 -2.22
CA THR A 79 13.28 7.55 -1.69
C THR A 79 12.70 6.35 -2.43
N PRO A 80 12.27 5.28 -1.71
CA PRO A 80 11.70 4.10 -2.34
C PRO A 80 10.45 4.41 -3.14
N LEU A 81 10.35 3.80 -4.32
CA LEU A 81 9.19 3.91 -5.19
C LEU A 81 8.24 2.73 -4.97
N VAL A 82 6.95 3.02 -5.02
CA VAL A 82 5.88 2.05 -4.95
C VAL A 82 5.08 2.07 -6.25
N ALA A 83 5.05 0.96 -6.97
CA ALA A 83 4.19 0.82 -8.14
C ALA A 83 2.78 0.40 -7.70
N ASP A 84 1.79 1.19 -8.10
CA ASP A 84 0.38 0.88 -7.87
C ASP A 84 -0.21 0.25 -9.12
N VAL A 85 -0.44 -1.06 -9.07
CA VAL A 85 -0.92 -1.84 -10.20
C VAL A 85 -2.37 -2.24 -9.99
N HIS A 86 -3.19 -1.96 -10.99
CA HIS A 86 -4.59 -2.36 -11.04
C HIS A 86 -4.84 -3.24 -12.28
N PHE A 87 -5.67 -4.27 -12.12
CA PHE A 87 -6.23 -5.07 -13.22
C PHE A 87 -5.24 -5.90 -14.05
N SER A 88 -3.97 -6.03 -13.66
CA SER A 88 -3.02 -6.84 -14.42
C SER A 88 -1.93 -7.45 -13.54
N SER A 89 -1.93 -8.77 -13.47
CA SER A 89 -0.87 -9.55 -12.82
C SER A 89 0.47 -9.44 -13.58
N GLU A 90 0.43 -9.34 -14.89
CA GLU A 90 1.62 -9.22 -15.75
C GLU A 90 2.36 -7.90 -15.49
N ILE A 91 1.63 -6.80 -15.33
CA ILE A 91 2.22 -5.51 -14.98
C ILE A 91 2.82 -5.57 -13.58
N ALA A 92 2.12 -6.21 -12.61
CA ALA A 92 2.62 -6.37 -11.25
C ALA A 92 3.96 -7.13 -11.22
N ILE A 93 4.09 -8.20 -12.01
CA ILE A 93 5.33 -8.98 -12.14
C ILE A 93 6.43 -8.11 -12.76
N ALA A 94 6.13 -7.39 -13.84
CA ALA A 94 7.11 -6.55 -14.53
C ALA A 94 7.63 -5.39 -13.66
N VAL A 95 6.76 -4.69 -12.93
CA VAL A 95 7.18 -3.59 -12.05
C VAL A 95 7.94 -4.08 -10.82
N ALA A 96 7.73 -5.32 -10.37
CA ALA A 96 8.44 -5.88 -9.23
C ALA A 96 9.96 -5.95 -9.45
N GLU A 97 10.41 -6.00 -10.70
CA GLU A 97 11.84 -5.90 -11.04
C GLU A 97 12.41 -4.49 -10.94
N VAL A 98 11.54 -3.48 -10.87
CA VAL A 98 11.93 -2.06 -10.98
C VAL A 98 11.88 -1.36 -9.64
N VAL A 99 10.80 -1.53 -8.89
CA VAL A 99 10.51 -0.74 -7.68
C VAL A 99 10.87 -1.47 -6.38
N GLU A 100 10.87 -0.73 -5.29
CA GLU A 100 11.12 -1.28 -3.95
C GLU A 100 9.87 -1.90 -3.32
N LYS A 101 8.67 -1.52 -3.82
CA LYS A 101 7.40 -2.12 -3.37
C LYS A 101 6.36 -2.10 -4.48
N VAL A 102 5.62 -3.19 -4.62
CA VAL A 102 4.46 -3.30 -5.53
C VAL A 102 3.18 -3.32 -4.73
N ARG A 103 2.20 -2.50 -5.09
CA ARG A 103 0.84 -2.64 -4.56
C ARG A 103 -0.05 -3.36 -5.56
N ILE A 104 -0.68 -4.40 -5.09
CA ILE A 104 -1.72 -5.15 -5.80
C ILE A 104 -3.04 -5.06 -5.04
N ASN A 105 -4.16 -5.26 -5.76
CA ASN A 105 -5.48 -5.34 -5.15
C ASN A 105 -6.08 -6.74 -5.36
N PRO A 106 -6.33 -7.49 -4.28
CA PRO A 106 -6.97 -8.81 -4.35
C PRO A 106 -8.22 -8.87 -5.23
N GLY A 107 -9.06 -7.85 -5.15
CA GLY A 107 -10.36 -7.83 -5.84
C GLY A 107 -10.27 -7.69 -7.37
N ASN A 108 -9.10 -7.31 -7.90
CA ASN A 108 -8.92 -7.09 -9.34
C ASN A 108 -7.57 -7.54 -9.90
N PHE A 109 -6.80 -8.31 -9.16
CA PHE A 109 -5.48 -8.80 -9.58
C PHE A 109 -5.58 -9.74 -10.80
N HIS A 110 -6.55 -10.64 -10.80
CA HIS A 110 -6.89 -11.52 -11.90
C HIS A 110 -8.37 -11.92 -11.84
N LYS A 111 -9.02 -12.08 -13.00
CA LYS A 111 -10.45 -12.44 -13.06
C LYS A 111 -10.72 -13.87 -12.58
N ASP A 112 -9.83 -14.80 -12.90
CA ASP A 112 -9.88 -16.20 -12.50
C ASP A 112 -9.09 -16.39 -11.21
N HIS A 113 -9.71 -16.98 -10.19
CA HIS A 113 -9.11 -17.13 -8.86
C HIS A 113 -7.94 -18.13 -8.82
N GLU A 114 -8.02 -19.25 -9.58
CA GLU A 114 -6.93 -20.21 -9.60
C GLU A 114 -5.73 -19.64 -10.35
N LYS A 115 -5.96 -18.97 -11.46
CA LYS A 115 -4.89 -18.23 -12.16
C LYS A 115 -4.32 -17.10 -11.33
N ALA A 116 -5.14 -16.47 -10.47
CA ALA A 116 -4.63 -15.47 -9.54
C ALA A 116 -3.58 -16.05 -8.59
N LYS A 117 -3.79 -17.27 -8.09
CA LYS A 117 -2.81 -17.98 -7.24
C LYS A 117 -1.51 -18.26 -7.98
N GLU A 118 -1.60 -18.79 -9.22
CA GLU A 118 -0.43 -19.07 -10.06
C GLU A 118 0.36 -17.77 -10.34
N LYS A 119 -0.32 -16.72 -10.77
CA LYS A 119 0.30 -15.41 -11.05
C LYS A 119 0.86 -14.75 -9.81
N PHE A 120 0.23 -14.94 -8.66
CA PHE A 120 0.76 -14.45 -7.40
C PHE A 120 2.06 -15.19 -7.01
N ALA A 121 2.13 -16.49 -7.21
CA ALA A 121 3.36 -17.25 -6.99
C ALA A 121 4.51 -16.79 -7.92
N GLU A 122 4.21 -16.47 -9.19
CA GLU A 122 5.19 -15.87 -10.11
C GLU A 122 5.66 -14.49 -9.59
N LEU A 123 4.75 -13.64 -9.14
CA LEU A 123 5.08 -12.34 -8.55
C LEU A 123 5.96 -12.49 -7.31
N VAL A 124 5.61 -13.40 -6.40
CA VAL A 124 6.39 -13.68 -5.19
C VAL A 124 7.81 -14.13 -5.53
N LYS A 125 7.96 -14.97 -6.55
CA LYS A 125 9.29 -15.42 -7.01
C LYS A 125 10.17 -14.22 -7.41
N VAL A 126 9.66 -13.33 -8.25
CA VAL A 126 10.37 -12.11 -8.65
C VAL A 126 10.67 -11.22 -7.44
N CYS A 127 9.71 -11.04 -6.55
CA CYS A 127 9.89 -10.23 -5.34
C CYS A 127 10.97 -10.80 -4.42
N LYS A 128 11.08 -12.13 -4.27
CA LYS A 128 12.17 -12.78 -3.53
C LYS A 128 13.53 -12.53 -4.18
N GLU A 129 13.64 -12.67 -5.48
CA GLU A 129 14.87 -12.46 -6.23
C GLU A 129 15.36 -11.02 -6.19
N LYS A 130 14.45 -10.05 -6.23
CA LYS A 130 14.76 -8.60 -6.27
C LYS A 130 14.76 -7.93 -4.89
N GLY A 131 14.28 -8.59 -3.85
CA GLY A 131 14.07 -7.99 -2.53
C GLY A 131 12.90 -6.99 -2.50
N THR A 132 11.95 -7.11 -3.42
CA THR A 132 10.81 -6.21 -3.54
C THR A 132 9.72 -6.58 -2.54
N ALA A 133 9.19 -5.60 -1.82
CA ALA A 133 8.05 -5.80 -0.94
C ALA A 133 6.73 -5.82 -1.73
N ILE A 134 5.74 -6.53 -1.22
CA ILE A 134 4.37 -6.49 -1.76
C ILE A 134 3.46 -5.77 -0.76
N ARG A 135 2.60 -4.86 -1.25
CA ARG A 135 1.44 -4.42 -0.47
C ARG A 135 0.17 -5.03 -1.04
N ILE A 136 -0.47 -5.86 -0.23
CA ILE A 136 -1.82 -6.36 -0.47
C ILE A 136 -2.78 -5.26 -0.04
N GLY A 137 -3.34 -4.55 -1.01
CA GLY A 137 -4.11 -3.32 -0.78
C GLY A 137 -5.54 -3.43 -1.27
N LEU A 138 -6.48 -3.68 -0.35
CA LEU A 138 -7.90 -3.77 -0.63
C LEU A 138 -8.61 -2.45 -0.31
N ASN A 139 -9.55 -2.07 -1.15
CA ASN A 139 -10.49 -0.98 -0.89
C ASN A 139 -11.91 -1.55 -0.76
N HIS A 140 -12.72 -0.98 0.13
CA HIS A 140 -14.11 -1.40 0.39
C HIS A 140 -14.97 -1.46 -0.90
N GLY A 141 -14.72 -0.57 -1.87
CA GLY A 141 -15.42 -0.57 -3.17
C GLY A 141 -14.89 -1.58 -4.20
N SER A 142 -13.92 -2.44 -3.87
CA SER A 142 -13.27 -3.35 -4.83
C SER A 142 -12.95 -4.73 -4.23
N LEU A 143 -13.95 -5.33 -3.57
CA LEU A 143 -13.80 -6.64 -2.91
C LEU A 143 -13.74 -7.81 -3.90
N GLY A 144 -14.27 -7.64 -5.10
CA GLY A 144 -14.50 -8.71 -6.04
C GLY A 144 -15.83 -9.46 -5.80
N GLU A 145 -16.42 -9.93 -6.89
CA GLU A 145 -17.76 -10.51 -6.87
C GLU A 145 -17.88 -11.75 -5.95
N ARG A 146 -16.87 -12.63 -5.99
CA ARG A 146 -16.85 -13.86 -5.17
C ARG A 146 -16.95 -13.56 -3.66
N ILE A 147 -16.15 -12.61 -3.18
CA ILE A 147 -16.15 -12.23 -1.75
C ILE A 147 -17.44 -11.51 -1.39
N THR A 148 -17.92 -10.61 -2.25
CA THR A 148 -19.16 -9.87 -2.02
C THR A 148 -20.38 -10.81 -1.96
N ASN A 149 -20.40 -11.86 -2.77
CA ASN A 149 -21.48 -12.86 -2.75
C ASN A 149 -21.47 -13.70 -1.46
N LEU A 150 -20.29 -13.96 -0.88
CA LEU A 150 -20.16 -14.76 0.34
C LEU A 150 -20.42 -13.94 1.63
N TYR A 151 -19.93 -12.71 1.70
CA TYR A 151 -19.86 -11.93 2.95
C TYR A 151 -20.51 -10.55 2.86
N GLY A 152 -21.10 -10.20 1.70
CA GLY A 152 -21.59 -8.84 1.45
C GLY A 152 -20.46 -7.81 1.32
N ASN A 153 -20.84 -6.53 1.33
CA ASN A 153 -19.88 -5.42 1.32
C ASN A 153 -19.66 -4.93 2.77
N THR A 154 -18.91 -5.70 3.55
CA THR A 154 -18.76 -5.54 4.99
C THR A 154 -17.29 -5.50 5.42
N PRO A 155 -16.97 -5.01 6.64
CA PRO A 155 -15.64 -5.14 7.24
C PRO A 155 -15.14 -6.58 7.31
N LEU A 156 -16.05 -7.53 7.58
CA LEU A 156 -15.73 -8.96 7.58
C LEU A 156 -15.29 -9.43 6.20
N ALA A 157 -16.00 -9.05 5.14
CA ALA A 157 -15.62 -9.36 3.76
C ALA A 157 -14.21 -8.84 3.41
N MET A 158 -13.88 -7.62 3.85
CA MET A 158 -12.55 -7.05 3.66
C MET A 158 -11.47 -7.89 4.35
N LYS A 159 -11.72 -8.30 5.59
CA LYS A 159 -10.81 -9.15 6.37
C LYS A 159 -10.63 -10.52 5.69
N GLU A 160 -11.72 -11.20 5.31
CA GLU A 160 -11.65 -12.53 4.68
C GLU A 160 -10.90 -12.50 3.34
N ALA A 161 -11.18 -11.49 2.50
CA ALA A 161 -10.49 -11.32 1.22
C ALA A 161 -8.97 -11.21 1.41
N VAL A 162 -8.52 -10.46 2.40
CA VAL A 162 -7.08 -10.29 2.65
C VAL A 162 -6.47 -11.53 3.30
N MET A 163 -7.17 -12.17 4.22
CA MET A 163 -6.67 -13.39 4.88
C MET A 163 -6.37 -14.51 3.89
N GLU A 164 -7.16 -14.69 2.83
CA GLU A 164 -6.85 -15.63 1.75
C GLU A 164 -5.49 -15.32 1.10
N TRP A 165 -5.19 -14.06 0.84
CA TRP A 165 -3.93 -13.65 0.23
C TRP A 165 -2.75 -13.76 1.19
N LEU A 166 -2.95 -13.51 2.48
CA LEU A 166 -1.94 -13.74 3.50
C LEU A 166 -1.62 -15.22 3.65
N GLN A 167 -2.63 -16.09 3.52
CA GLN A 167 -2.41 -17.53 3.49
C GLN A 167 -1.55 -17.94 2.29
N MET A 168 -1.80 -17.39 1.10
CA MET A 168 -0.94 -17.61 -0.07
C MET A 168 0.49 -17.10 0.15
N CYS A 169 0.67 -15.99 0.88
CA CYS A 169 2.02 -15.52 1.25
C CYS A 169 2.75 -16.56 2.13
N VAL A 170 2.07 -17.10 3.13
CA VAL A 170 2.63 -18.12 4.02
C VAL A 170 2.96 -19.40 3.26
N GLU A 171 2.08 -19.87 2.39
CA GLU A 171 2.28 -21.05 1.54
C GLU A 171 3.48 -20.89 0.59
N ASN A 172 3.75 -19.68 0.14
CA ASN A 172 4.92 -19.33 -0.68
C ASN A 172 6.15 -18.93 0.15
N ASP A 173 6.12 -19.07 1.47
CA ASP A 173 7.20 -18.64 2.38
C ASP A 173 7.68 -17.19 2.09
N PHE A 174 6.71 -16.26 1.95
CA PHE A 174 6.97 -14.87 1.63
C PHE A 174 6.35 -13.92 2.67
N TYR A 175 7.21 -13.22 3.40
CA TYR A 175 6.81 -12.38 4.53
C TYR A 175 7.12 -10.89 4.34
N ASN A 176 7.74 -10.51 3.21
CA ASN A 176 8.01 -9.11 2.90
C ASN A 176 6.74 -8.39 2.38
N VAL A 177 5.69 -8.43 3.20
CA VAL A 177 4.33 -8.02 2.86
C VAL A 177 3.80 -6.97 3.83
N VAL A 178 3.20 -5.92 3.28
CA VAL A 178 2.40 -4.90 3.98
C VAL A 178 0.94 -5.05 3.57
N VAL A 179 0.01 -4.80 4.48
CA VAL A 179 -1.42 -4.93 4.21
C VAL A 179 -2.16 -3.61 4.37
N SER A 180 -3.17 -3.37 3.55
CA SER A 180 -4.08 -2.24 3.74
C SER A 180 -5.53 -2.58 3.42
N LEU A 181 -6.44 -2.13 4.29
CA LEU A 181 -7.89 -2.24 4.17
C LEU A 181 -8.50 -0.84 4.22
N LYS A 182 -8.63 -0.19 3.08
CA LYS A 182 -9.07 1.19 3.02
C LYS A 182 -10.56 1.31 2.70
N ALA A 183 -11.20 2.29 3.31
CA ALA A 183 -12.57 2.68 3.01
C ALA A 183 -12.71 4.21 3.11
N SER A 184 -13.72 4.76 2.48
CA SER A 184 -14.13 6.15 2.65
C SER A 184 -14.93 6.36 3.93
N ASN A 185 -15.62 5.33 4.41
CA ASN A 185 -16.25 5.32 5.73
C ASN A 185 -15.22 4.92 6.79
N THR A 186 -14.93 5.81 7.73
CA THR A 186 -13.93 5.59 8.78
C THR A 186 -14.30 4.49 9.75
N ILE A 187 -15.60 4.30 10.05
CA ILE A 187 -16.08 3.24 10.94
C ILE A 187 -15.82 1.88 10.31
N VAL A 188 -16.21 1.70 9.04
CA VAL A 188 -15.95 0.47 8.27
C VAL A 188 -14.46 0.17 8.21
N MET A 189 -13.64 1.19 7.96
CA MET A 189 -12.19 1.04 7.89
C MET A 189 -11.62 0.57 9.24
N VAL A 190 -11.95 1.25 10.32
CA VAL A 190 -11.44 0.93 11.67
C VAL A 190 -11.84 -0.49 12.08
N GLU A 191 -13.09 -0.87 11.85
CA GLU A 191 -13.58 -2.22 12.16
C GLU A 191 -12.84 -3.29 11.33
N ALA A 192 -12.65 -3.06 10.03
CA ALA A 192 -11.94 -4.00 9.16
C ALA A 192 -10.48 -4.25 9.63
N TYR A 193 -9.75 -3.19 10.00
CA TYR A 193 -8.39 -3.34 10.52
C TYR A 193 -8.34 -4.03 11.89
N ARG A 194 -9.30 -3.78 12.79
CA ARG A 194 -9.41 -4.48 14.08
C ARG A 194 -9.66 -5.96 13.89
N LEU A 195 -10.60 -6.33 13.01
CA LEU A 195 -10.87 -7.73 12.66
C LEU A 195 -9.63 -8.41 12.05
N LEU A 196 -8.96 -7.73 11.11
CA LEU A 196 -7.76 -8.28 10.48
C LEU A 196 -6.61 -8.46 11.49
N SER A 197 -6.38 -7.49 12.36
CA SER A 197 -5.32 -7.57 13.35
C SER A 197 -5.50 -8.79 14.25
N LYS A 198 -6.72 -9.02 14.74
CA LYS A 198 -7.05 -10.20 15.54
C LYS A 198 -6.84 -11.51 14.76
N ALA A 199 -7.30 -11.56 13.51
CA ALA A 199 -7.13 -12.77 12.69
C ALA A 199 -5.65 -13.07 12.39
N MET A 200 -4.81 -12.06 12.20
CA MET A 200 -3.36 -12.24 12.02
C MET A 200 -2.68 -12.72 13.31
N GLU A 201 -3.11 -12.25 14.49
CA GLU A 201 -2.61 -12.75 15.77
C GLU A 201 -2.98 -14.23 15.96
N GLU A 202 -4.23 -14.62 15.67
CA GLU A 202 -4.68 -16.00 15.68
C GLU A 202 -3.92 -16.90 14.70
N MET A 203 -3.57 -16.38 13.53
CA MET A 203 -2.71 -17.06 12.53
C MET A 203 -1.24 -17.17 12.99
N GLY A 204 -0.83 -16.41 14.01
CA GLY A 204 0.55 -16.36 14.51
C GLY A 204 1.54 -15.63 13.60
N LYS A 205 1.07 -14.86 12.64
CA LYS A 205 1.86 -14.03 11.71
C LYS A 205 1.20 -12.68 11.55
N VAL A 206 1.76 -11.64 12.15
CA VAL A 206 1.21 -10.29 12.09
C VAL A 206 2.01 -9.44 11.11
N PHE A 207 1.42 -9.15 9.96
CA PHE A 207 2.02 -8.32 8.92
C PHE A 207 1.84 -6.83 9.23
N PRO A 208 2.81 -5.97 8.86
CA PRO A 208 2.67 -4.53 8.99
C PRO A 208 1.46 -3.98 8.23
N LEU A 209 0.82 -2.97 8.81
CA LEU A 209 -0.40 -2.38 8.30
C LEU A 209 -0.16 -0.95 7.79
N HIS A 210 -0.66 -0.67 6.58
CA HIS A 210 -0.67 0.65 5.95
C HIS A 210 -2.05 1.27 6.07
N LEU A 211 -2.16 2.35 6.84
CA LEU A 211 -3.41 3.03 7.12
C LEU A 211 -3.67 4.19 6.15
N GLY A 212 -4.93 4.50 5.96
CA GLY A 212 -5.36 5.67 5.19
C GLY A 212 -6.84 5.62 4.87
N VAL A 213 -7.49 6.76 4.89
CA VAL A 213 -8.88 6.93 4.49
C VAL A 213 -8.93 7.20 2.99
N THR A 214 -9.75 6.46 2.25
CA THR A 214 -9.94 6.68 0.81
C THR A 214 -10.89 7.86 0.60
N GLU A 215 -10.56 8.74 -0.36
CA GLU A 215 -11.43 9.88 -0.72
C GLU A 215 -11.82 10.71 0.51
N ALA A 216 -10.84 11.10 1.29
CA ALA A 216 -11.10 11.87 2.51
C ALA A 216 -11.67 13.27 2.20
N GLY A 217 -11.38 13.82 1.02
CA GLY A 217 -11.82 15.15 0.60
C GLY A 217 -10.67 16.16 0.58
N ASN A 218 -11.01 17.42 0.66
CA ASN A 218 -10.07 18.54 0.65
C ASN A 218 -10.14 19.37 1.93
N GLY A 219 -9.24 20.31 2.07
CA GLY A 219 -9.19 21.26 3.17
C GLY A 219 -9.21 20.60 4.54
N ASP A 220 -9.75 21.29 5.51
CA ASP A 220 -9.80 20.81 6.90
C ASP A 220 -10.70 19.58 7.07
N ALA A 221 -11.79 19.48 6.31
CA ALA A 221 -12.68 18.33 6.36
C ALA A 221 -11.94 17.02 6.01
N GLY A 222 -11.13 17.04 4.93
CA GLY A 222 -10.30 15.90 4.52
C GLY A 222 -9.21 15.56 5.54
N ARG A 223 -8.58 16.59 6.10
CA ARG A 223 -7.56 16.44 7.16
C ARG A 223 -8.14 15.84 8.42
N ILE A 224 -9.27 16.36 8.90
CA ILE A 224 -9.97 15.87 10.10
C ILE A 224 -10.41 14.43 9.90
N LYS A 225 -11.03 14.11 8.76
CA LYS A 225 -11.48 12.75 8.44
C LYS A 225 -10.32 11.75 8.42
N SER A 226 -9.20 12.13 7.81
CA SER A 226 -7.98 11.32 7.78
C SER A 226 -7.41 11.15 9.18
N ALA A 227 -7.29 12.22 9.95
CA ALA A 227 -6.78 12.19 11.32
C ALA A 227 -7.64 11.30 12.21
N VAL A 228 -8.96 11.42 12.18
CA VAL A 228 -9.87 10.59 13.00
C VAL A 228 -9.71 9.11 12.66
N GLY A 229 -9.77 8.75 11.37
CA GLY A 229 -9.70 7.35 10.97
C GLY A 229 -8.34 6.72 11.26
N ILE A 230 -7.24 7.41 10.95
CA ILE A 230 -5.89 6.90 11.17
C ILE A 230 -5.57 6.86 12.66
N SER A 231 -5.83 7.94 13.41
CA SER A 231 -5.46 8.02 14.82
C SER A 231 -6.26 7.06 15.70
N ALA A 232 -7.51 6.72 15.33
CA ALA A 232 -8.28 5.68 16.03
C ALA A 232 -7.52 4.34 16.04
N LEU A 233 -6.95 3.94 14.90
CA LEU A 233 -6.17 2.70 14.79
C LEU A 233 -4.80 2.82 15.46
N LEU A 234 -4.11 3.95 15.31
CA LEU A 234 -2.83 4.18 15.99
C LEU A 234 -2.97 4.15 17.51
N SER A 235 -4.09 4.64 18.05
CA SER A 235 -4.40 4.56 19.49
C SER A 235 -4.60 3.13 19.98
N ASP A 236 -5.10 2.24 19.11
CA ASP A 236 -5.18 0.80 19.38
C ASP A 236 -3.81 0.10 19.22
N GLY A 237 -2.77 0.82 18.82
CA GLY A 237 -1.45 0.27 18.49
C GLY A 237 -1.36 -0.36 17.10
N ILE A 238 -2.35 -0.14 16.25
CA ILE A 238 -2.48 -0.70 14.89
C ILE A 238 -1.96 0.33 13.88
N GLY A 239 -0.98 -0.04 13.06
CA GLY A 239 -0.46 0.78 11.98
C GLY A 239 1.05 0.98 12.01
N ASN A 240 1.67 0.84 10.84
CA ASN A 240 3.14 0.89 10.68
C ASN A 240 3.55 1.84 9.55
N THR A 241 2.66 2.14 8.63
CA THR A 241 2.83 3.16 7.60
C THR A 241 1.48 3.80 7.30
N ILE A 242 1.49 5.07 6.94
CA ILE A 242 0.27 5.84 6.70
C ILE A 242 0.35 6.66 5.42
N ARG A 243 -0.82 6.96 4.84
CA ARG A 243 -0.99 7.99 3.83
C ARG A 243 -2.26 8.79 4.13
N VAL A 244 -2.11 10.08 4.23
CA VAL A 244 -3.22 11.03 4.13
C VAL A 244 -3.52 11.22 2.64
N SER A 245 -4.79 11.14 2.22
CA SER A 245 -5.21 11.26 0.83
C SER A 245 -6.19 12.41 0.70
N LEU A 246 -5.71 13.51 0.14
CA LEU A 246 -6.49 14.73 -0.08
C LEU A 246 -6.73 14.96 -1.58
N THR A 247 -7.78 15.75 -1.90
CA THR A 247 -8.01 16.28 -3.25
C THR A 247 -7.25 17.61 -3.40
N GLU A 248 -5.95 17.57 -3.14
CA GLU A 248 -5.01 18.70 -3.17
C GLU A 248 -3.68 18.22 -3.76
N ASP A 249 -2.72 19.13 -3.92
CA ASP A 249 -1.37 18.72 -4.29
C ASP A 249 -0.78 17.77 -3.24
N PRO A 250 -0.15 16.66 -3.66
CA PRO A 250 0.34 15.64 -2.74
C PRO A 250 1.33 16.15 -1.68
N GLU A 251 2.02 17.24 -1.95
CA GLU A 251 2.89 17.93 -0.99
C GLU A 251 2.12 18.38 0.26
N CYS A 252 0.83 18.71 0.15
CA CYS A 252 -0.02 19.12 1.28
C CYS A 252 -0.38 17.94 2.21
N GLU A 253 -0.29 16.70 1.72
CA GLU A 253 -0.58 15.49 2.51
C GLU A 253 0.52 15.20 3.54
N ILE A 254 1.77 15.50 3.22
CA ILE A 254 2.96 15.06 3.97
C ILE A 254 3.02 15.68 5.37
N PRO A 255 2.88 16.99 5.59
CA PRO A 255 2.93 17.57 6.93
C PRO A 255 1.83 17.02 7.84
N VAL A 256 0.64 16.79 7.30
CA VAL A 256 -0.49 16.22 8.06
C VAL A 256 -0.18 14.76 8.45
N ALA A 257 0.34 13.97 7.52
CA ALA A 257 0.73 12.59 7.78
C ALA A 257 1.87 12.50 8.82
N GLN A 258 2.87 13.36 8.73
CA GLN A 258 3.96 13.44 9.72
C GLN A 258 3.41 13.80 11.11
N TYR A 259 2.55 14.81 11.21
CA TYR A 259 1.94 15.18 12.49
C TYR A 259 1.15 14.02 13.12
N ILE A 260 0.41 13.24 12.31
CA ILE A 260 -0.32 12.06 12.78
C ILE A 260 0.64 10.94 13.20
N ALA A 261 1.74 10.73 12.45
CA ALA A 261 2.70 9.66 12.72
C ALA A 261 3.52 9.89 14.00
N ASP A 262 3.75 11.15 14.36
CA ASP A 262 4.59 11.55 15.51
C ASP A 262 3.81 11.58 16.84
N ARG A 263 2.48 11.38 16.81
CA ARG A 263 1.59 11.42 17.99
C ARG A 263 1.21 10.03 18.46
#